data_a08f47c52a6ff819260830d1bff09c48
#
_entry.id   a08f47c52a6ff819260830d1bff09c48
#
_cell.length_a   1.000
_cell.length_b   1.000
_cell.length_c   1.000
_cell.angle_alpha   90.00
_cell.angle_beta   90.00
_cell.angle_gamma   90.00
#
_symmetry.space_group_name_H-M   'P 1'
#
loop_
_entity.id
_entity.type
_entity.pdbx_description
1 polymer ?
#
loop_
_entity_poly.entity_id
_entity_poly.type
_entity_poly.pdbx_seq_one_letter_code
_entity_poly.pdbx_strand_id
1 'polypeptide(L)'
;SLAAEFPTVEVHYFGGPAMSVYNARQIKRDTYATSIVALVIIILFILCVFKRRRSIFLILCPAIYGAVFALAMSWLTRGSISGIAVGAGTAIMGIALSYSIHFLAHQNYVRSVTQLLEELCSPLIIGSVTTIGAFVGLLFTSSRLLQDFGLFAAYTLLGTMVFCLVFLPQFLVAQSDVREGKVLRI
;
A
#
# COMPACT_ATOMS: atom_id res chain seq x y z
N SER A 1 8.43 -4.72 -44.07
CA SER A 1 7.17 -5.12 -43.40
C SER A 1 6.12 -5.32 -44.49
N LEU A 2 5.37 -6.42 -44.44
CA LEU A 2 4.34 -6.79 -45.44
C LEU A 2 3.29 -5.67 -45.68
N ALA A 3 3.03 -4.84 -44.66
CA ALA A 3 2.10 -3.71 -44.79
C ALA A 3 2.60 -2.57 -45.70
N ALA A 4 3.90 -2.53 -46.04
CA ALA A 4 4.45 -1.53 -46.97
C ALA A 4 4.34 -2.00 -48.44
N GLU A 5 4.15 -3.28 -48.66
CA GLU A 5 4.09 -3.90 -50.01
C GLU A 5 2.65 -3.99 -50.52
N PHE A 6 1.65 -3.97 -49.62
CA PHE A 6 0.24 -4.06 -49.96
C PHE A 6 -0.60 -3.03 -49.19
N PRO A 7 -0.68 -1.78 -49.65
CA PRO A 7 -1.36 -0.70 -48.92
C PRO A 7 -2.91 -0.83 -48.86
N THR A 8 -3.49 -1.76 -49.56
CA THR A 8 -4.94 -2.03 -49.59
C THR A 8 -5.38 -3.22 -48.75
N VAL A 9 -4.46 -3.91 -48.08
CA VAL A 9 -4.76 -5.10 -47.28
C VAL A 9 -4.67 -4.75 -45.78
N GLU A 10 -5.81 -4.75 -45.10
CA GLU A 10 -5.86 -4.69 -43.65
C GLU A 10 -5.44 -6.05 -43.03
N VAL A 11 -4.25 -6.08 -42.44
CA VAL A 11 -3.73 -7.30 -41.82
C VAL A 11 -4.22 -7.36 -40.36
N HIS A 12 -5.19 -8.22 -40.10
CA HIS A 12 -5.64 -8.53 -38.75
C HIS A 12 -4.87 -9.71 -38.17
N TYR A 13 -4.15 -9.48 -37.09
CA TYR A 13 -3.43 -10.53 -36.37
C TYR A 13 -4.40 -11.21 -35.37
N PHE A 14 -4.72 -12.47 -35.59
CA PHE A 14 -5.45 -13.31 -34.64
C PHE A 14 -4.53 -14.41 -34.12
N GLY A 15 -4.54 -14.61 -32.80
CA GLY A 15 -3.80 -15.70 -32.14
C GLY A 15 -3.49 -15.42 -30.69
N GLY A 16 -3.18 -16.47 -29.93
CA GLY A 16 -2.86 -16.41 -28.52
C GLY A 16 -1.81 -15.34 -28.13
N PRO A 17 -0.68 -15.20 -28.88
CA PRO A 17 0.32 -14.18 -28.58
C PRO A 17 -0.19 -12.74 -28.76
N ALA A 18 -1.00 -12.48 -29.80
CA ALA A 18 -1.56 -11.14 -30.04
C ALA A 18 -2.58 -10.76 -28.96
N MET A 19 -3.43 -11.71 -28.57
CA MET A 19 -4.42 -11.54 -27.50
C MET A 19 -3.72 -11.33 -26.14
N SER A 20 -2.64 -12.05 -25.84
CA SER A 20 -1.90 -11.90 -24.58
C SER A 20 -1.25 -10.53 -24.46
N VAL A 21 -0.67 -9.99 -25.54
CA VAL A 21 -0.08 -8.64 -25.56
C VAL A 21 -1.16 -7.56 -25.41
N TYR A 22 -2.30 -7.73 -26.09
CA TYR A 22 -3.42 -6.81 -25.96
C TYR A 22 -3.97 -6.79 -24.54
N ASN A 23 -4.24 -7.96 -23.95
CA ASN A 23 -4.71 -8.09 -22.59
C ASN A 23 -3.70 -7.51 -21.58
N ALA A 24 -2.40 -7.75 -21.76
CA ALA A 24 -1.37 -7.19 -20.88
C ALA A 24 -1.35 -5.66 -20.92
N ARG A 25 -1.50 -5.06 -22.11
CA ARG A 25 -1.59 -3.60 -22.25
C ARG A 25 -2.87 -3.04 -21.64
N GLN A 26 -3.99 -3.71 -21.83
CA GLN A 26 -5.26 -3.32 -21.26
C GLN A 26 -5.22 -3.42 -19.74
N ILE A 27 -4.76 -4.53 -19.16
CA ILE A 27 -4.61 -4.71 -17.72
C ILE A 27 -3.70 -3.61 -17.13
N LYS A 28 -2.57 -3.32 -17.79
CA LYS A 28 -1.67 -2.26 -17.34
C LYS A 28 -2.37 -0.89 -17.31
N ARG A 29 -3.08 -0.53 -18.36
CA ARG A 29 -3.81 0.75 -18.45
C ARG A 29 -4.92 0.82 -17.41
N ASP A 30 -5.71 -0.24 -17.25
CA ASP A 30 -6.83 -0.30 -16.33
C ASP A 30 -6.32 -0.26 -14.88
N THR A 31 -5.19 -0.94 -14.58
CA THR A 31 -4.54 -0.87 -13.27
C THR A 31 -4.09 0.54 -12.94
N TYR A 32 -3.48 1.28 -13.88
CA TYR A 32 -3.11 2.67 -13.64
C TYR A 32 -4.35 3.56 -13.41
N ALA A 33 -5.37 3.43 -14.24
CA ALA A 33 -6.60 4.23 -14.13
C ALA A 33 -7.31 3.97 -12.81
N THR A 34 -7.51 2.71 -12.44
CA THR A 34 -8.16 2.33 -11.18
C THR A 34 -7.34 2.72 -9.97
N SER A 35 -6.01 2.61 -10.02
CA SER A 35 -5.13 3.03 -8.94
C SER A 35 -5.18 4.54 -8.70
N ILE A 36 -5.21 5.35 -9.76
CA ILE A 36 -5.34 6.81 -9.65
C ILE A 36 -6.70 7.17 -9.04
N VAL A 37 -7.79 6.56 -9.53
CA VAL A 37 -9.14 6.80 -9.01
C VAL A 37 -9.23 6.42 -7.54
N ALA A 38 -8.70 5.25 -7.16
CA ALA A 38 -8.67 4.80 -5.77
C ALA A 38 -7.86 5.77 -4.88
N LEU A 39 -6.69 6.22 -5.35
CA LEU A 39 -5.86 7.17 -4.62
C LEU A 39 -6.59 8.51 -4.39
N VAL A 40 -7.26 9.02 -5.43
CA VAL A 40 -8.04 10.26 -5.35
C VAL A 40 -9.18 10.10 -4.34
N ILE A 41 -9.93 9.00 -4.38
CA ILE A 41 -11.01 8.72 -3.42
C ILE A 41 -10.47 8.66 -1.99
N ILE A 42 -9.35 7.95 -1.77
CA ILE A 42 -8.72 7.84 -0.45
C ILE A 42 -8.27 9.22 0.06
N ILE A 43 -7.60 10.01 -0.78
CA ILE A 43 -7.16 11.37 -0.41
C ILE A 43 -8.36 12.24 -0.07
N LEU A 44 -9.43 12.17 -0.86
CA LEU A 44 -10.65 12.95 -0.66
C LEU A 44 -11.34 12.55 0.65
N PHE A 45 -11.41 11.25 0.93
CA PHE A 45 -11.93 10.73 2.19
C PHE A 45 -11.11 11.21 3.40
N ILE A 46 -9.77 11.14 3.30
CA ILE A 46 -8.88 11.62 4.37
C ILE A 46 -9.02 13.13 4.57
N LEU A 47 -9.13 13.91 3.50
CA LEU A 47 -9.37 15.36 3.57
C LEU A 47 -10.69 15.70 4.24
N CYS A 48 -11.76 14.94 3.98
CA CYS A 48 -13.07 15.13 4.60
C CYS A 48 -13.07 14.80 6.10
N VAL A 49 -12.38 13.69 6.49
CA VAL A 49 -12.35 13.22 7.88
C VAL A 49 -11.33 13.98 8.71
N PHE A 50 -10.16 14.27 8.14
CA PHE A 50 -9.06 14.92 8.84
C PHE A 50 -8.85 16.35 8.31
N LYS A 51 -9.31 17.35 9.06
CA LYS A 51 -9.20 18.79 8.70
C LYS A 51 -7.75 19.32 8.64
N ARG A 52 -6.73 18.54 9.00
CA ARG A 52 -5.31 18.95 9.04
C ARG A 52 -4.50 18.27 7.95
N ARG A 53 -3.84 19.05 7.10
CA ARG A 53 -2.93 18.55 6.03
C ARG A 53 -1.82 17.63 6.55
N ARG A 54 -1.35 17.82 7.78
CA ARG A 54 -0.35 16.95 8.43
C ARG A 54 -0.85 15.53 8.66
N SER A 55 -2.12 15.34 8.96
CA SER A 55 -2.69 14.01 9.16
C SER A 55 -2.67 13.18 7.89
N ILE A 56 -2.83 13.82 6.73
CA ILE A 56 -2.73 13.13 5.44
C ILE A 56 -1.34 12.52 5.23
N PHE A 57 -0.30 13.33 5.53
CA PHE A 57 1.07 12.85 5.42
C PHE A 57 1.36 11.69 6.37
N LEU A 58 0.91 11.79 7.64
CA LEU A 58 1.07 10.75 8.64
C LEU A 58 0.32 9.45 8.30
N ILE A 59 -0.80 9.53 7.56
CA ILE A 59 -1.54 8.36 7.11
C ILE A 59 -0.86 7.73 5.89
N LEU A 60 -0.39 8.53 4.95
CA LEU A 60 0.18 8.04 3.69
C LEU A 60 1.60 7.49 3.86
N CYS A 61 2.39 8.09 4.74
CA CYS A 61 3.80 7.76 4.95
C CYS A 61 4.03 6.28 5.30
N PRO A 62 3.30 5.65 6.25
CA PRO A 62 3.46 4.23 6.56
C PRO A 62 3.14 3.32 5.38
N ALA A 63 2.10 3.64 4.60
CA ALA A 63 1.72 2.83 3.44
C ALA A 63 2.77 2.91 2.33
N ILE A 64 3.30 4.10 2.03
CA ILE A 64 4.39 4.29 1.07
C ILE A 64 5.64 3.55 1.54
N TYR A 65 6.01 3.69 2.82
CA TYR A 65 7.14 2.97 3.39
C TYR A 65 6.97 1.46 3.26
N GLY A 66 5.79 0.92 3.59
CA GLY A 66 5.47 -0.48 3.45
C GLY A 66 5.61 -0.98 2.00
N ALA A 67 5.14 -0.21 1.02
CA ALA A 67 5.27 -0.54 -0.39
C ALA A 67 6.75 -0.55 -0.86
N VAL A 68 7.53 0.48 -0.49
CA VAL A 68 8.96 0.55 -0.81
C VAL A 68 9.73 -0.59 -0.14
N PHE A 69 9.43 -0.87 1.13
CA PHE A 69 10.00 -1.99 1.86
C PHE A 69 9.69 -3.33 1.18
N ALA A 70 8.44 -3.52 0.73
CA ALA A 70 8.02 -4.72 0.02
C ALA A 70 8.75 -4.88 -1.31
N LEU A 71 8.92 -3.82 -2.09
CA LEU A 71 9.68 -3.84 -3.34
C LEU A 71 11.14 -4.25 -3.07
N ALA A 72 11.78 -3.63 -2.08
CA ALA A 72 13.18 -3.92 -1.72
C ALA A 72 13.35 -5.38 -1.27
N MET A 73 12.49 -5.84 -0.36
CA MET A 73 12.55 -7.22 0.16
C MET A 73 12.21 -8.27 -0.89
N SER A 74 11.24 -7.99 -1.75
CA SER A 74 10.88 -8.91 -2.83
C SER A 74 12.01 -9.01 -3.87
N TRP A 75 12.67 -7.90 -4.18
CA TRP A 75 13.84 -7.91 -5.05
C TRP A 75 15.01 -8.69 -4.45
N LEU A 76 15.25 -8.51 -3.15
CA LEU A 76 16.31 -9.20 -2.42
C LEU A 76 16.07 -10.73 -2.34
N THR A 77 14.82 -11.17 -2.20
CA THR A 77 14.47 -12.58 -2.00
C THR A 77 14.29 -13.35 -3.31
N ARG A 78 13.80 -12.69 -4.36
CA ARG A 78 13.47 -13.36 -5.64
C ARG A 78 14.20 -12.79 -6.87
N GLY A 79 14.90 -11.67 -6.74
CA GLY A 79 15.64 -11.03 -7.84
C GLY A 79 14.74 -10.41 -8.92
N SER A 80 13.47 -10.76 -8.99
CA SER A 80 12.49 -10.23 -9.94
C SER A 80 11.08 -10.31 -9.37
N ILE A 81 10.23 -9.35 -9.74
CA ILE A 81 8.83 -9.31 -9.33
C ILE A 81 7.96 -9.19 -10.56
N SER A 82 6.86 -9.93 -10.59
CA SER A 82 5.83 -9.77 -11.62
C SER A 82 5.16 -8.40 -11.51
N GLY A 83 5.14 -7.62 -12.59
CA GLY A 83 4.43 -6.33 -12.64
C GLY A 83 2.93 -6.45 -12.34
N ILE A 84 2.33 -7.61 -12.65
CA ILE A 84 0.93 -7.91 -12.34
C ILE A 84 0.75 -8.12 -10.83
N ALA A 85 1.69 -8.79 -10.18
CA ALA A 85 1.67 -8.99 -8.72
C ALA A 85 1.78 -7.65 -7.98
N VAL A 86 2.65 -6.75 -8.44
CA VAL A 86 2.75 -5.39 -7.89
C VAL A 86 1.46 -4.59 -8.14
N GLY A 87 0.89 -4.68 -9.34
CA GLY A 87 -0.38 -4.03 -9.66
C GLY A 87 -1.52 -4.51 -8.77
N ALA A 88 -1.68 -5.82 -8.59
CA ALA A 88 -2.65 -6.39 -7.65
C ALA A 88 -2.34 -5.99 -6.19
N GLY A 89 -1.05 -5.83 -5.87
CA GLY A 89 -0.57 -5.39 -4.55
C GLY A 89 -1.02 -3.98 -4.16
N THR A 90 -1.44 -3.15 -5.11
CA THR A 90 -2.01 -1.82 -4.79
C THR A 90 -3.27 -1.92 -3.92
N ALA A 91 -4.03 -3.01 -4.01
CA ALA A 91 -5.17 -3.28 -3.13
C ALA A 91 -4.74 -3.39 -1.65
N ILE A 92 -3.54 -3.89 -1.39
CA ILE A 92 -2.97 -4.02 -0.04
C ILE A 92 -2.68 -2.66 0.59
N MET A 93 -2.42 -1.63 -0.21
CA MET A 93 -2.22 -0.27 0.31
C MET A 93 -3.47 0.24 1.04
N GLY A 94 -4.67 -0.17 0.64
CA GLY A 94 -5.90 0.14 1.36
C GLY A 94 -5.90 -0.42 2.79
N ILE A 95 -5.44 -1.66 2.96
CA ILE A 95 -5.30 -2.30 4.29
C ILE A 95 -4.20 -1.60 5.10
N ALA A 96 -3.07 -1.29 4.46
CA ALA A 96 -1.96 -0.57 5.09
C ALA A 96 -2.37 0.82 5.59
N LEU A 97 -3.16 1.55 4.81
CA LEU A 97 -3.74 2.85 5.21
C LEU A 97 -4.69 2.72 6.40
N SER A 98 -5.45 1.62 6.49
CA SER A 98 -6.35 1.36 7.60
C SER A 98 -5.62 1.36 8.94
N TYR A 99 -4.41 0.79 9.02
CA TYR A 99 -3.60 0.79 10.25
C TYR A 99 -3.28 2.23 10.71
N SER A 100 -2.86 3.07 9.79
CA SER A 100 -2.55 4.48 10.07
C SER A 100 -3.78 5.27 10.50
N ILE A 101 -4.91 5.03 9.84
CA ILE A 101 -6.19 5.68 10.14
C ILE A 101 -6.66 5.30 11.54
N HIS A 102 -6.63 4.02 11.90
CA HIS A 102 -7.00 3.57 13.24
C HIS A 102 -6.10 4.20 14.30
N PHE A 103 -4.79 4.26 14.05
CA PHE A 103 -3.83 4.87 14.98
C PHE A 103 -4.12 6.36 15.20
N LEU A 104 -4.31 7.13 14.13
CA LEU A 104 -4.62 8.56 14.23
C LEU A 104 -6.01 8.85 14.76
N ALA A 105 -7.01 8.02 14.46
CA ALA A 105 -8.36 8.18 14.99
C ALA A 105 -8.38 7.97 16.50
N HIS A 106 -7.68 6.94 17.01
CA HIS A 106 -7.64 6.64 18.44
C HIS A 106 -6.86 7.66 19.25
N GLN A 107 -5.85 8.32 18.64
CA GLN A 107 -5.08 9.41 19.27
C GLN A 107 -5.97 10.54 19.81
N ASN A 108 -7.12 10.80 19.18
CA ASN A 108 -8.03 11.86 19.62
C ASN A 108 -8.75 11.54 20.94
N TYR A 109 -8.78 10.28 21.36
CA TYR A 109 -9.49 9.80 22.54
C TYR A 109 -8.57 9.54 23.73
N VAL A 110 -7.25 9.47 23.51
CA VAL A 110 -6.26 9.09 24.55
C VAL A 110 -5.40 10.29 24.92
N ARG A 111 -5.05 10.39 26.20
CA ARG A 111 -4.30 11.57 26.76
C ARG A 111 -2.78 11.46 26.60
N SER A 112 -2.26 10.23 26.45
CA SER A 112 -0.81 9.99 26.33
C SER A 112 -0.49 9.03 25.20
N VAL A 113 0.69 9.19 24.58
CA VAL A 113 1.16 8.29 23.52
C VAL A 113 1.43 6.88 24.06
N THR A 114 1.85 6.77 25.33
CA THR A 114 2.06 5.47 25.99
C THR A 114 0.78 4.67 26.10
N GLN A 115 -0.29 5.30 26.57
CA GLN A 115 -1.61 4.67 26.63
C GLN A 115 -2.14 4.29 25.24
N LEU A 116 -1.91 5.14 24.23
CA LEU A 116 -2.25 4.84 22.84
C LEU A 116 -1.56 3.57 22.36
N LEU A 117 -0.28 3.42 22.65
CA LEU A 117 0.48 2.22 22.29
C LEU A 117 -0.02 0.98 23.03
N GLU A 118 -0.25 1.06 24.33
CA GLU A 118 -0.76 -0.07 25.11
C GLU A 118 -2.11 -0.59 24.57
N GLU A 119 -3.00 0.33 24.19
CA GLU A 119 -4.33 -0.03 23.68
C GLU A 119 -4.31 -0.54 22.23
N LEU A 120 -3.42 -0.02 21.37
CA LEU A 120 -3.41 -0.32 19.94
C LEU A 120 -2.39 -1.38 19.51
N CYS A 121 -1.27 -1.55 20.25
CA CYS A 121 -0.24 -2.51 19.83
C CYS A 121 -0.79 -3.93 19.72
N SER A 122 -1.55 -4.39 20.72
CA SER A 122 -2.06 -5.77 20.74
C SER A 122 -3.03 -6.04 19.56
N PRO A 123 -4.11 -5.28 19.36
CA PRO A 123 -5.01 -5.53 18.22
C PRO A 123 -4.34 -5.30 16.86
N LEU A 124 -3.42 -4.34 16.75
CA LEU A 124 -2.70 -4.08 15.51
C LEU A 124 -1.77 -5.25 15.15
N ILE A 125 -1.01 -5.77 16.10
CA ILE A 125 -0.11 -6.90 15.89
C ILE A 125 -0.90 -8.15 15.56
N ILE A 126 -1.95 -8.47 16.31
CA ILE A 126 -2.77 -9.66 16.07
C ILE A 126 -3.42 -9.58 14.69
N GLY A 127 -4.05 -8.46 14.35
CA GLY A 127 -4.66 -8.25 13.04
C GLY A 127 -3.65 -8.29 11.89
N SER A 128 -2.46 -7.73 12.09
CA SER A 128 -1.38 -7.78 11.08
C SER A 128 -0.85 -9.19 10.89
N VAL A 129 -0.57 -9.91 11.97
CA VAL A 129 -0.02 -11.28 11.92
C VAL A 129 -0.99 -12.23 11.23
N THR A 130 -2.29 -12.16 11.55
CA THR A 130 -3.30 -13.00 10.89
C THR A 130 -3.39 -12.69 9.39
N THR A 131 -3.37 -11.43 9.00
CA THR A 131 -3.44 -11.02 7.60
C THR A 131 -2.16 -11.38 6.85
N ILE A 132 -0.98 -11.16 7.44
CA ILE A 132 0.30 -11.59 6.89
C ILE A 132 0.32 -13.12 6.72
N GLY A 133 -0.15 -13.87 7.72
CA GLY A 133 -0.27 -15.32 7.65
C GLY A 133 -1.12 -15.80 6.48
N ALA A 134 -2.25 -15.14 6.23
CA ALA A 134 -3.10 -15.44 5.08
C ALA A 134 -2.36 -15.21 3.74
N PHE A 135 -1.60 -14.12 3.60
CA PHE A 135 -0.81 -13.85 2.40
C PHE A 135 0.39 -14.80 2.25
N VAL A 136 1.04 -15.15 3.34
CA VAL A 136 2.10 -16.19 3.34
C VAL A 136 1.52 -17.54 2.91
N GLY A 137 0.26 -17.84 3.23
CA GLY A 137 -0.43 -19.03 2.72
C GLY A 137 -0.45 -19.13 1.20
N LEU A 138 -0.46 -18.00 0.46
CA LEU A 138 -0.40 -17.99 -1.00
C LEU A 138 0.95 -18.50 -1.56
N LEU A 139 2.01 -18.53 -0.76
CA LEU A 139 3.31 -19.07 -1.18
C LEU A 139 3.25 -20.59 -1.47
N PHE A 140 2.28 -21.28 -0.89
CA PHE A 140 2.08 -22.71 -1.08
C PHE A 140 1.21 -23.05 -2.30
N THR A 141 0.77 -22.05 -3.06
CA THR A 141 0.00 -22.27 -4.30
C THR A 141 0.94 -22.63 -5.45
N SER A 142 0.40 -23.29 -6.47
CA SER A 142 1.17 -23.65 -7.69
C SER A 142 1.39 -22.47 -8.65
N SER A 143 0.70 -21.34 -8.42
CA SER A 143 0.78 -20.16 -9.28
C SER A 143 1.87 -19.20 -8.83
N ARG A 144 2.89 -18.99 -9.66
CA ARG A 144 3.95 -18.00 -9.42
C ARG A 144 3.41 -16.59 -9.18
N LEU A 145 2.36 -16.22 -9.91
CA LEU A 145 1.73 -14.91 -9.76
C LEU A 145 1.15 -14.72 -8.35
N LEU A 146 0.47 -15.74 -7.83
CA LEU A 146 -0.10 -15.70 -6.47
C LEU A 146 0.98 -15.72 -5.40
N GLN A 147 2.06 -16.45 -5.62
CA GLN A 147 3.22 -16.45 -4.71
C GLN A 147 3.87 -15.07 -4.65
N ASP A 148 4.12 -14.43 -5.80
CA ASP A 148 4.71 -13.09 -5.86
C ASP A 148 3.79 -12.05 -5.22
N PHE A 149 2.48 -12.13 -5.47
CA PHE A 149 1.48 -11.27 -4.85
C PHE A 149 1.43 -11.46 -3.33
N GLY A 150 1.39 -12.72 -2.86
CA GLY A 150 1.38 -13.03 -1.42
C GLY A 150 2.61 -12.53 -0.70
N LEU A 151 3.78 -12.69 -1.31
CA LEU A 151 5.06 -12.22 -0.78
C LEU A 151 5.09 -10.69 -0.68
N PHE A 152 4.73 -10.01 -1.77
CA PHE A 152 4.66 -8.57 -1.81
C PHE A 152 3.68 -8.00 -0.77
N ALA A 153 2.50 -8.60 -0.66
CA ALA A 153 1.48 -8.25 0.32
C ALA A 153 1.97 -8.42 1.77
N ALA A 154 2.58 -9.57 2.07
CA ALA A 154 3.12 -9.84 3.40
C ALA A 154 4.20 -8.83 3.80
N TYR A 155 5.13 -8.51 2.88
CA TYR A 155 6.17 -7.51 3.14
C TYR A 155 5.60 -6.10 3.26
N THR A 156 4.59 -5.73 2.47
CA THR A 156 3.93 -4.41 2.57
C THR A 156 3.31 -4.23 3.96
N LEU A 157 2.55 -5.21 4.42
CA LEU A 157 1.88 -5.16 5.72
C LEU A 157 2.90 -5.17 6.87
N LEU A 158 3.94 -6.00 6.77
CA LEU A 158 5.00 -6.06 7.78
C LEU A 158 5.74 -4.71 7.88
N GLY A 159 6.14 -4.13 6.75
CA GLY A 159 6.78 -2.81 6.72
C GLY A 159 5.88 -1.71 7.28
N THR A 160 4.59 -1.71 6.90
CA THR A 160 3.62 -0.73 7.42
C THR A 160 3.40 -0.90 8.92
N MET A 161 3.25 -2.13 9.40
CA MET A 161 3.10 -2.43 10.83
C MET A 161 4.29 -1.91 11.63
N VAL A 162 5.51 -2.22 11.20
CA VAL A 162 6.74 -1.76 11.85
C VAL A 162 6.80 -0.23 11.86
N PHE A 163 6.47 0.42 10.75
CA PHE A 163 6.43 1.87 10.69
C PHE A 163 5.40 2.47 11.65
N CYS A 164 4.20 1.93 11.71
CA CYS A 164 3.14 2.39 12.60
C CYS A 164 3.50 2.23 14.08
N LEU A 165 4.22 1.15 14.44
CA LEU A 165 4.56 0.89 15.85
C LEU A 165 5.82 1.65 16.30
N VAL A 166 6.79 1.86 15.41
CA VAL A 166 8.09 2.45 15.78
C VAL A 166 8.15 3.94 15.47
N PHE A 167 7.80 4.33 14.25
CA PHE A 167 7.99 5.70 13.76
C PHE A 167 6.80 6.60 14.05
N LEU A 168 5.58 6.11 13.90
CA LEU A 168 4.37 6.93 14.04
C LEU A 168 4.24 7.52 15.45
N PRO A 169 4.51 6.80 16.56
CA PRO A 169 4.48 7.36 17.89
C PRO A 169 5.49 8.50 18.08
N GLN A 170 6.70 8.37 17.50
CA GLN A 170 7.75 9.39 17.61
C GLN A 170 7.33 10.72 16.97
N PHE A 171 6.66 10.66 15.82
CA PHE A 171 6.10 11.83 15.15
C PHE A 171 5.00 12.50 15.98
N LEU A 172 4.26 11.73 16.79
CA LEU A 172 3.21 12.24 17.65
C LEU A 172 3.76 12.89 18.92
N VAL A 173 4.76 12.29 19.54
CA VAL A 173 5.45 12.88 20.71
C VAL A 173 6.08 14.23 20.35
N ALA A 174 6.80 14.29 19.23
CA ALA A 174 7.37 15.55 18.73
C ALA A 174 6.30 16.63 18.47
N GLN A 175 5.06 16.24 18.26
CA GLN A 175 3.94 17.15 18.02
C GLN A 175 3.29 17.65 19.33
N SER A 176 3.29 16.86 20.40
CA SER A 176 2.80 17.27 21.74
C SER A 176 3.73 18.31 22.35
N ASP A 177 5.04 18.11 22.30
CA ASP A 177 6.05 19.04 22.84
C ASP A 177 6.00 20.41 22.17
N VAL A 178 5.78 20.47 20.84
CA VAL A 178 5.61 21.73 20.10
C VAL A 178 4.32 22.45 20.50
N ARG A 179 3.30 21.74 20.95
CA ARG A 179 2.01 22.31 21.36
C ARG A 179 2.08 22.89 22.77
N GLU A 180 2.75 22.21 23.70
CA GLU A 180 3.01 22.71 25.06
C GLU A 180 3.96 23.91 25.04
N GLY A 181 5.04 23.88 24.28
CA GLY A 181 5.95 25.00 24.13
C GLY A 181 5.35 26.27 23.52
N LYS A 182 4.22 26.14 22.80
CA LYS A 182 3.48 27.28 22.25
C LYS A 182 2.47 27.88 23.22
N VAL A 183 1.98 27.09 24.17
CA VAL A 183 1.05 27.54 25.22
C VAL A 183 1.80 28.29 26.32
N LEU A 184 3.07 27.94 26.57
CA LEU A 184 3.94 28.62 27.59
C LEU A 184 4.53 29.95 27.09
N ARG A 185 4.31 30.35 25.82
CA ARG A 185 4.81 31.63 25.25
C ARG A 185 3.75 32.71 25.08
N ILE A 186 2.56 32.53 25.65
CA ILE A 186 1.49 33.53 25.76
C ILE A 186 1.32 33.88 27.23
#